data_f6255fc0929f32a4dc7129fb7ff66eed
#
_entry.id   f6255fc0929f32a4dc7129fb7ff66eed
#
_cell.length_a   1.000
_cell.length_b   1.000
_cell.length_c   1.000
_cell.angle_alpha   90.00
_cell.angle_beta   90.00
_cell.angle_gamma   90.00
#
_symmetry.space_group_name_H-M   'P 1'
#
loop_
_entity.id
_entity.type
_entity.pdbx_description
1 polymer ?
#
loop_
_entity_poly.entity_id
_entity_poly.type
_entity_poly.pdbx_seq_one_letter_code
_entity_poly.pdbx_strand_id
1 'polypeptide(L)'
;MQPNCPADVTSIAEGALAEERKTTPGFGAVCINDYSRGGTPAPGETGTGYDGPCPPFFDARWHYYRFMVFALDAPRLELPENATWQDVDAAMKGHVLASAELVGRYTLNPRLAAL
;
A
#
# COMPACT_ATOMS: atom_id res chain seq x y z
N MET A 1 1.63 2.72 -0.99
CA MET A 1 2.73 1.83 -1.46
C MET A 1 3.80 1.63 -0.40
N GLN A 2 4.52 0.56 -0.51
CA GLN A 2 5.62 0.19 0.41
C GLN A 2 6.89 -0.02 -0.40
N PRO A 3 7.59 1.04 -0.79
CA PRO A 3 8.83 0.95 -1.56
C PRO A 3 10.01 0.46 -0.72
N ASN A 4 11.06 0.05 -1.41
CA ASN A 4 12.31 -0.38 -0.80
C ASN A 4 12.18 -1.56 0.18
N CYS A 5 11.20 -2.43 -0.05
CA CYS A 5 11.08 -3.68 0.69
C CYS A 5 12.29 -4.59 0.40
N PRO A 6 12.97 -5.13 1.41
CA PRO A 6 14.08 -6.03 1.20
C PRO A 6 13.68 -7.26 0.39
N ALA A 7 14.57 -7.73 -0.49
CA ALA A 7 14.31 -8.86 -1.39
C ALA A 7 14.14 -10.20 -0.66
N ASP A 8 14.61 -10.31 0.57
CA ASP A 8 14.49 -11.51 1.40
C ASP A 8 13.18 -11.57 2.19
N VAL A 9 12.36 -10.51 2.15
CA VAL A 9 11.02 -10.52 2.75
C VAL A 9 10.07 -11.27 1.84
N THR A 10 9.62 -12.44 2.28
CA THR A 10 8.73 -13.33 1.53
C THR A 10 7.32 -13.41 2.09
N SER A 11 7.09 -12.83 3.27
CA SER A 11 5.77 -12.74 3.89
C SER A 11 5.68 -11.49 4.77
N ILE A 12 4.46 -11.03 4.95
CA ILE A 12 4.13 -9.89 5.81
C ILE A 12 3.06 -10.36 6.78
N ALA A 13 3.30 -10.20 8.08
CA ALA A 13 2.34 -10.58 9.10
C ALA A 13 1.07 -9.72 9.02
N GLU A 14 -0.06 -10.29 9.44
CA GLU A 14 -1.31 -9.55 9.56
C GLU A 14 -1.12 -8.32 10.47
N GLY A 15 -1.60 -7.17 10.03
CA GLY A 15 -1.51 -5.91 10.77
C GLY A 15 -0.16 -5.21 10.72
N ALA A 16 0.90 -5.84 10.20
CA ALA A 16 2.23 -5.26 10.18
C ALA A 16 2.29 -3.91 9.46
N LEU A 17 1.60 -3.77 8.32
CA LEU A 17 1.61 -2.52 7.56
C LEU A 17 0.79 -1.39 8.24
N ALA A 18 -0.13 -1.72 9.12
CA ALA A 18 -0.83 -0.73 9.94
C ALA A 18 0.07 -0.19 11.06
N GLU A 19 0.87 -1.05 11.67
CA GLU A 19 1.88 -0.65 12.65
C GLU A 19 3.03 0.15 12.01
N GLU A 20 3.33 -0.10 10.78
CA GLU A 20 4.42 0.50 10.01
C GLU A 20 4.22 1.98 9.64
N ARG A 21 3.09 2.57 9.97
CA ARG A 21 2.93 4.03 9.94
C ARG A 21 4.02 4.76 10.72
N LYS A 22 4.71 4.05 11.58
CA LYS A 22 5.77 4.56 12.45
C LYS A 22 7.19 4.33 11.91
N THR A 23 7.35 3.98 10.62
CA THR A 23 8.65 3.68 10.04
C THR A 23 9.38 2.52 10.73
N THR A 24 8.90 1.31 10.58
CA THR A 24 9.58 0.14 11.13
C THR A 24 10.70 -0.33 10.19
N PRO A 25 11.95 -0.44 10.67
CA PRO A 25 13.03 -0.97 9.86
C PRO A 25 12.72 -2.38 9.35
N GLY A 26 13.02 -2.63 8.09
CA GLY A 26 12.86 -3.93 7.45
C GLY A 26 11.76 -4.02 6.41
N PHE A 27 10.82 -3.09 6.39
CA PHE A 27 9.76 -3.05 5.37
C PHE A 27 9.92 -1.91 4.35
N GLY A 28 11.02 -1.21 4.37
CA GLY A 28 11.26 -0.09 3.47
C GLY A 28 10.63 1.20 3.95
N ALA A 29 10.27 2.08 3.03
CA ALA A 29 9.70 3.39 3.35
C ALA A 29 8.18 3.35 3.40
N VAL A 30 7.60 4.23 4.20
CA VAL A 30 6.15 4.44 4.26
C VAL A 30 5.78 5.63 3.39
N CYS A 31 4.82 5.44 2.49
CA CYS A 31 4.30 6.49 1.62
C CYS A 31 3.00 7.07 2.15
N ILE A 32 2.71 8.32 1.77
CA ILE A 32 1.36 8.85 1.97
C ILE A 32 0.39 8.15 1.02
N ASN A 33 -0.82 7.94 1.51
CA ASN A 33 -1.93 7.36 0.76
C ASN A 33 -2.99 8.42 0.45
N ASP A 34 -4.05 8.03 -0.26
CA ASP A 34 -5.09 8.95 -0.72
C ASP A 34 -5.96 9.53 0.42
N TYR A 35 -5.85 9.01 1.63
CA TYR A 35 -6.51 9.62 2.79
C TYR A 35 -5.86 10.92 3.27
N SER A 36 -4.65 11.22 2.81
CA SER A 36 -3.94 12.45 3.21
C SER A 36 -4.61 13.74 2.73
N ARG A 37 -5.39 13.67 1.66
CA ARG A 37 -6.21 14.77 1.10
C ARG A 37 -5.52 16.14 1.07
N GLY A 38 -4.27 16.18 0.59
CA GLY A 38 -3.53 17.42 0.36
C GLY A 38 -2.80 17.98 1.57
N GLY A 39 -2.85 17.31 2.71
CA GLY A 39 -1.99 17.57 3.86
C GLY A 39 -0.92 16.51 4.02
N THR A 40 0.15 16.83 4.72
CA THR A 40 1.11 15.84 5.17
C THR A 40 0.66 15.30 6.53
N PRO A 41 0.22 14.03 6.62
CA PRO A 41 -0.18 13.47 7.90
C PRO A 41 1.02 13.33 8.83
N ALA A 42 0.80 13.51 10.12
CA ALA A 42 1.81 13.21 11.13
C ALA A 42 2.04 11.69 11.23
N PRO A 43 3.21 11.26 11.69
CA PRO A 43 3.46 9.83 11.91
C PRO A 43 2.40 9.19 12.80
N GLY A 44 1.82 8.11 12.33
CA GLY A 44 0.76 7.38 13.02
C GLY A 44 -0.66 7.85 12.71
N GLU A 45 -0.83 8.92 11.93
CA GLU A 45 -2.15 9.36 11.47
C GLU A 45 -2.61 8.61 10.23
N THR A 46 -3.93 8.60 10.00
CA THR A 46 -4.52 8.15 8.73
C THR A 46 -4.00 8.99 7.58
N GLY A 47 -3.58 8.34 6.50
CA GLY A 47 -2.98 9.02 5.36
C GLY A 47 -1.56 8.55 5.05
N THR A 48 -0.99 7.71 5.92
CA THR A 48 0.27 6.99 5.67
C THR A 48 0.07 5.49 5.75
N GLY A 49 0.85 4.73 4.98
CA GLY A 49 0.84 3.28 5.02
C GLY A 49 -0.43 2.65 4.45
N TYR A 50 -0.84 1.55 5.04
CA TYR A 50 -1.99 0.75 4.60
C TYR A 50 -2.97 0.51 5.75
N ASP A 51 -4.23 0.87 5.54
CA ASP A 51 -5.29 0.82 6.55
C ASP A 51 -6.22 -0.39 6.43
N GLY A 52 -6.06 -1.19 5.39
CA GLY A 52 -6.96 -2.29 5.09
C GLY A 52 -8.20 -1.88 4.28
N PRO A 53 -9.01 -2.84 3.82
CA PRO A 53 -10.22 -2.56 3.07
C PRO A 53 -11.32 -2.00 3.98
N CYS A 54 -11.86 -0.84 3.59
CA CYS A 54 -12.96 -0.20 4.31
C CYS A 54 -13.95 0.45 3.34
N PRO A 55 -14.70 -0.35 2.55
CA PRO A 55 -15.71 0.19 1.65
C PRO A 55 -16.92 0.70 2.43
N PRO A 56 -17.73 1.60 1.88
CA PRO A 56 -18.97 2.03 2.51
C PRO A 56 -19.90 0.84 2.78
N PHE A 57 -20.48 0.76 3.96
CA PHE A 57 -21.35 -0.36 4.39
C PHE A 57 -22.67 -0.44 3.60
N PHE A 58 -23.08 0.65 2.96
CA PHE A 58 -24.31 0.75 2.17
C PHE A 58 -24.07 0.52 0.67
N ASP A 59 -22.81 0.39 0.24
CA ASP A 59 -22.52 0.22 -1.20
C ASP A 59 -23.03 -1.12 -1.70
N ALA A 60 -23.79 -1.07 -2.77
CA ALA A 60 -24.39 -2.25 -3.40
C ALA A 60 -23.42 -3.03 -4.31
N ARG A 61 -22.17 -2.67 -4.32
CA ARG A 61 -21.14 -3.30 -5.14
C ARG A 61 -20.02 -3.88 -4.28
N TRP A 62 -19.46 -4.99 -4.74
CA TRP A 62 -18.20 -5.49 -4.23
C TRP A 62 -17.08 -4.53 -4.61
N HIS A 63 -16.20 -4.25 -3.66
CA HIS A 63 -14.98 -3.50 -3.91
C HIS A 63 -13.83 -4.48 -4.15
N TYR A 64 -13.06 -4.25 -5.20
CA TYR A 64 -11.94 -5.08 -5.58
C TYR A 64 -10.64 -4.38 -5.20
N TYR A 65 -9.77 -5.11 -4.52
CA TYR A 65 -8.49 -4.63 -4.01
C TYR A 65 -7.37 -5.36 -4.73
N ARG A 66 -6.50 -4.61 -5.38
CA ARG A 66 -5.37 -5.13 -6.13
C ARG A 66 -4.11 -5.01 -5.31
N PHE A 67 -3.47 -6.13 -5.05
CA PHE A 67 -2.18 -6.21 -4.40
C PHE A 67 -1.15 -6.52 -5.46
N MET A 68 -0.17 -5.63 -5.64
CA MET A 68 0.86 -5.77 -6.66
C MET A 68 2.24 -5.75 -6.01
N VAL A 69 3.11 -6.63 -6.46
CA VAL A 69 4.53 -6.64 -6.10
C VAL A 69 5.37 -6.46 -7.36
N PHE A 70 6.40 -5.65 -7.26
CA PHE A 70 7.32 -5.35 -8.34
C PHE A 70 8.73 -5.71 -7.93
N ALA A 71 9.41 -6.51 -8.76
CA ALA A 71 10.84 -6.74 -8.64
C ALA A 71 11.58 -5.69 -9.48
N LEU A 72 12.53 -5.02 -8.89
CA LEU A 72 13.26 -3.92 -9.51
C LEU A 72 14.73 -4.28 -9.71
N ASP A 73 15.34 -3.70 -10.74
CA ASP A 73 16.78 -3.80 -10.98
C ASP A 73 17.61 -2.78 -10.18
N ALA A 74 16.95 -1.87 -9.49
CA ALA A 74 17.57 -0.90 -8.61
C ALA A 74 17.58 -1.41 -7.16
N PRO A 75 18.70 -1.33 -6.44
CA PRO A 75 18.78 -1.80 -5.04
C PRO A 75 17.94 -0.94 -4.10
N ARG A 76 17.69 0.31 -4.47
CA ARG A 76 16.87 1.25 -3.73
C ARG A 76 16.32 2.32 -4.67
N LEU A 77 15.07 2.72 -4.45
CA LEU A 77 14.48 3.91 -5.07
C LEU A 77 14.82 5.15 -4.26
N GLU A 78 15.29 6.19 -4.94
CA GLU A 78 15.43 7.53 -4.37
C GLU A 78 14.07 8.22 -4.41
N LEU A 79 13.51 8.51 -3.25
CA LEU A 79 12.17 9.06 -3.10
C LEU A 79 12.21 10.33 -2.25
N PRO A 80 11.35 11.31 -2.53
CA PRO A 80 11.19 12.47 -1.67
C PRO A 80 10.62 12.07 -0.30
N GLU A 81 10.81 12.92 0.68
CA GLU A 81 10.08 12.80 1.95
C GLU A 81 8.58 12.91 1.67
N ASN A 82 7.78 12.09 2.35
CA ASN A 82 6.33 12.01 2.12
C ASN A 82 5.94 11.64 0.68
N ALA A 83 6.66 10.69 0.09
CA ALA A 83 6.39 10.23 -1.26
C ALA A 83 4.95 9.72 -1.43
N THR A 84 4.36 10.05 -2.57
CA THR A 84 3.07 9.51 -3.02
C THR A 84 3.27 8.27 -3.89
N TRP A 85 2.18 7.58 -4.24
CA TRP A 85 2.26 6.47 -5.18
C TRP A 85 2.75 6.93 -6.57
N GLN A 86 2.42 8.17 -6.97
CA GLN A 86 2.91 8.75 -8.22
C GLN A 86 4.42 8.92 -8.22
N ASP A 87 5.00 9.33 -7.09
CA ASP A 87 6.45 9.44 -6.95
C ASP A 87 7.12 8.07 -7.06
N VAL A 88 6.55 7.06 -6.43
CA VAL A 88 7.06 5.68 -6.51
C VAL A 88 6.93 5.12 -7.92
N ASP A 89 5.79 5.31 -8.57
CA ASP A 89 5.56 4.87 -9.94
C ASP A 89 6.55 5.49 -10.92
N ALA A 90 6.78 6.79 -10.81
CA ALA A 90 7.76 7.49 -11.61
C ALA A 90 9.19 6.98 -11.37
N ALA A 91 9.55 6.72 -10.11
CA ALA A 91 10.87 6.19 -9.76
C ALA A 91 11.09 4.75 -10.24
N MET A 92 10.05 3.93 -10.28
CA MET A 92 10.12 2.56 -10.80
C MET A 92 10.24 2.49 -12.32
N LYS A 93 9.88 3.52 -13.03
CA LYS A 93 9.81 3.52 -14.50
C LYS A 93 11.16 3.17 -15.10
N GLY A 94 11.20 2.14 -15.95
CA GLY A 94 12.42 1.64 -16.57
C GLY A 94 13.24 0.68 -15.68
N HIS A 95 12.80 0.41 -14.45
CA HIS A 95 13.50 -0.45 -13.49
C HIS A 95 12.74 -1.74 -13.13
N VAL A 96 11.54 -1.94 -13.64
CA VAL A 96 10.73 -3.12 -13.33
C VAL A 96 11.20 -4.32 -14.12
N LEU A 97 11.67 -5.35 -13.42
CA LEU A 97 12.07 -6.63 -13.99
C LEU A 97 10.90 -7.59 -14.12
N ALA A 98 10.03 -7.62 -13.14
CA ALA A 98 8.86 -8.48 -13.08
C ALA A 98 7.82 -7.90 -12.13
N SER A 99 6.58 -8.34 -12.30
CA SER A 99 5.50 -8.00 -11.39
C SER A 99 4.53 -9.16 -11.22
N ALA A 100 3.84 -9.18 -10.09
CA ALA A 100 2.75 -10.11 -9.82
C ALA A 100 1.60 -9.37 -9.16
N GLU A 101 0.39 -9.90 -9.33
CA GLU A 101 -0.83 -9.29 -8.83
C GLU A 101 -1.73 -10.34 -8.17
N LEU A 102 -2.34 -9.96 -7.06
CA LEU A 102 -3.43 -10.68 -6.42
C LEU A 102 -4.61 -9.72 -6.29
N VAL A 103 -5.79 -10.16 -6.69
CA VAL A 103 -7.03 -9.38 -6.53
C VAL A 103 -7.91 -10.03 -5.48
N GLY A 104 -8.23 -9.29 -4.44
CA GLY A 104 -9.23 -9.64 -3.45
C GLY A 104 -10.50 -8.82 -3.62
N ARG A 105 -11.61 -9.27 -3.05
CA ARG A 105 -12.84 -8.49 -2.97
C ARG A 105 -13.32 -8.44 -1.53
N TYR A 106 -13.96 -7.34 -1.19
CA TYR A 106 -14.49 -7.14 0.16
C TYR A 106 -15.74 -6.26 0.13
N THR A 107 -16.64 -6.47 1.08
CA THR A 107 -17.82 -5.64 1.31
C THR A 107 -18.13 -5.56 2.80
N LEU A 108 -18.64 -4.42 3.23
CA LEU A 108 -19.26 -4.24 4.55
C LEU A 108 -20.80 -4.24 4.46
N ASN A 109 -21.36 -4.41 3.26
CA ASN A 109 -22.81 -4.52 3.08
C ASN A 109 -23.29 -5.92 3.43
N PRO A 110 -24.08 -6.10 4.50
CA PRO A 110 -24.53 -7.42 4.93
C PRO A 110 -25.35 -8.18 3.87
N ARG A 111 -26.03 -7.45 2.98
CA ARG A 111 -26.83 -8.05 1.90
C ARG A 111 -25.94 -8.70 0.83
N LEU A 112 -24.78 -8.12 0.54
CA LEU A 112 -23.83 -8.71 -0.38
C LEU A 112 -23.03 -9.83 0.29
N ALA A 113 -22.65 -9.66 1.53
CA ALA A 113 -21.87 -10.65 2.27
C ALA A 113 -22.64 -11.98 2.46
N ALA A 114 -23.97 -11.94 2.44
CA ALA A 114 -24.83 -13.12 2.55
C ALA A 114 -25.02 -13.89 1.23
N LEU A 115 -24.56 -13.33 0.11
CA LEU A 115 -24.56 -14.00 -1.18
C LEU A 115 -23.32 -14.91 -1.33
#